data_20a5a6eb2520adc84d4758bcdfb07a04
#
_entry.id   20a5a6eb2520adc84d4758bcdfb07a04
#
_cell.length_a   1.000
_cell.length_b   1.000
_cell.length_c   1.000
_cell.angle_alpha   90.00
_cell.angle_beta   90.00
_cell.angle_gamma   90.00
#
_symmetry.space_group_name_H-M   'P 1'
#
loop_
_entity.id
_entity.type
_entity.pdbx_description
1 polymer ?
#
loop_
_entity_poly.entity_id
_entity_poly.type
_entity_poly.pdbx_seq_one_letter_code
_entity_poly.pdbx_strand_id
1 'polypeptide(L)'
;DYVLVVEWRFPGKPGNGGVLLRQTGDDKIWPRSIEAQLESGSAGDIWNIEAFGMETAPDRTEGRCTKKLAASSEHPLGEWNRYEIVLNGGALRLTVNGVIQNEAFGCERVPGAIVLQSEGSGMEFKRIELREIRR
;
A
#
# COMPACT_ATOMS: atom_id res chain seq x y z
N ASP A 1 -11.39 9.62 4.71
CA ASP A 1 -11.03 8.66 5.77
C ASP A 1 -11.71 7.32 5.47
N TYR A 2 -10.94 6.25 5.40
CA TYR A 2 -11.47 4.94 4.99
C TYR A 2 -10.61 3.78 5.48
N VAL A 3 -11.23 2.61 5.48
CA VAL A 3 -10.55 1.32 5.53
C VAL A 3 -10.69 0.68 4.16
N LEU A 4 -9.57 0.34 3.54
CA LEU A 4 -9.52 -0.36 2.27
C LEU A 4 -9.02 -1.79 2.50
N VAL A 5 -9.78 -2.76 2.06
CA VAL A 5 -9.37 -4.18 2.08
C VAL A 5 -9.08 -4.59 0.65
N VAL A 6 -7.89 -5.15 0.43
CA VAL A 6 -7.45 -5.69 -0.86
C VAL A 6 -6.98 -7.12 -0.66
N GLU A 7 -7.60 -8.07 -1.33
CA GLU A 7 -7.12 -9.45 -1.37
C GLU A 7 -6.47 -9.72 -2.73
N TRP A 8 -5.21 -10.19 -2.70
CA TRP A 8 -4.40 -10.38 -3.91
C TRP A 8 -3.58 -11.66 -3.83
N ARG A 9 -3.13 -12.11 -4.98
CA ARG A 9 -2.10 -13.15 -5.12
C ARG A 9 -1.32 -13.01 -6.42
N PHE A 10 -0.16 -13.61 -6.43
CA PHE A 10 0.62 -13.90 -7.64
C PHE A 10 0.48 -15.39 -7.92
N PRO A 11 -0.24 -15.82 -8.96
CA PRO A 11 -0.64 -17.22 -9.11
C PRO A 11 0.49 -18.15 -9.51
N GLY A 12 1.49 -17.66 -10.22
CA GLY A 12 2.52 -18.53 -10.82
C GLY A 12 3.94 -18.30 -10.32
N LYS A 13 4.36 -17.05 -10.18
CA LYS A 13 5.71 -16.65 -9.80
C LYS A 13 5.70 -15.36 -9.02
N PRO A 14 6.76 -15.05 -8.25
CA PRO A 14 6.88 -13.77 -7.56
C PRO A 14 6.69 -12.61 -8.54
N GLY A 15 6.06 -11.55 -8.07
CA GLY A 15 5.75 -10.40 -8.90
C GLY A 15 5.79 -9.08 -8.15
N ASN A 16 5.46 -8.03 -8.85
CA ASN A 16 5.42 -6.68 -8.33
C ASN A 16 4.09 -5.98 -8.66
N GLY A 17 3.63 -5.19 -7.75
CA GLY A 17 2.44 -4.37 -7.87
C GLY A 17 2.30 -3.45 -6.67
N GLY A 18 1.25 -2.67 -6.63
CA GLY A 18 1.02 -1.74 -5.56
C GLY A 18 -0.42 -1.23 -5.49
N VAL A 19 -0.75 -0.66 -4.35
CA VAL A 19 -1.98 0.10 -4.15
C VAL A 19 -1.59 1.55 -3.91
N LEU A 20 -1.96 2.45 -4.83
CA LEU A 20 -1.68 3.87 -4.71
C LEU A 20 -2.85 4.55 -4.01
N LEU A 21 -2.54 5.36 -3.01
CA LEU A 21 -3.51 6.05 -2.17
C LEU A 21 -3.41 7.56 -2.38
N ARG A 22 -4.55 8.23 -2.36
CA ARG A 22 -4.64 9.70 -2.54
C ARG A 22 -3.88 10.18 -3.77
N GLN A 23 -4.00 9.44 -4.86
CA GLN A 23 -3.38 9.83 -6.12
C GLN A 23 -3.93 11.18 -6.58
N THR A 24 -3.04 12.14 -6.81
CA THR A 24 -3.34 13.50 -7.21
C THR A 24 -2.55 13.90 -8.46
N GLY A 25 -3.02 14.94 -9.15
CA GLY A 25 -2.40 15.41 -10.39
C GLY A 25 -2.77 14.54 -11.58
N ASP A 26 -1.94 14.63 -12.62
CA ASP A 26 -2.20 13.94 -13.90
C ASP A 26 -2.05 12.43 -13.80
N ASP A 27 -2.80 11.73 -14.60
CA ASP A 27 -2.65 10.28 -14.75
C ASP A 27 -1.34 10.00 -15.49
N LYS A 28 -0.48 9.24 -14.85
CA LYS A 28 0.79 8.79 -15.39
C LYS A 28 1.22 7.49 -14.71
N ILE A 29 2.28 6.87 -15.17
CA ILE A 29 2.75 5.57 -14.67
C ILE A 29 3.08 5.65 -13.16
N TRP A 30 3.69 6.75 -12.73
CA TRP A 30 4.04 7.01 -11.34
C TRP A 30 3.41 8.33 -10.85
N PRO A 31 2.08 8.35 -10.62
CA PRO A 31 1.41 9.57 -10.20
C PRO A 31 1.73 9.88 -8.73
N ARG A 32 1.68 11.16 -8.39
CA ARG A 32 1.89 11.61 -7.00
C ARG A 32 0.91 10.93 -6.06
N SER A 33 1.44 10.15 -5.10
CA SER A 33 0.63 9.28 -4.24
C SER A 33 1.46 8.67 -3.12
N ILE A 34 0.78 7.96 -2.23
CA ILE A 34 1.39 7.02 -1.28
C ILE A 34 1.18 5.62 -1.86
N GLU A 35 2.25 4.85 -2.05
CA GLU A 35 2.14 3.46 -2.47
C GLU A 35 2.23 2.51 -1.29
N ALA A 36 1.20 1.68 -1.11
CA ALA A 36 1.25 0.48 -0.28
C ALA A 36 1.73 -0.68 -1.17
N GLN A 37 2.95 -1.12 -0.94
CA GLN A 37 3.65 -2.09 -1.80
C GLN A 37 3.00 -3.47 -1.75
N LEU A 38 2.91 -4.12 -2.91
CA LEU A 38 2.46 -5.51 -3.08
C LEU A 38 3.54 -6.44 -3.63
N GLU A 39 4.74 -5.95 -3.89
CA GLU A 39 5.85 -6.80 -4.36
C GLU A 39 6.07 -8.00 -3.43
N SER A 40 6.27 -9.18 -4.03
CA SER A 40 6.51 -10.41 -3.29
C SER A 40 7.69 -10.27 -2.32
N GLY A 41 7.45 -10.54 -1.04
CA GLY A 41 8.41 -10.37 0.04
C GLY A 41 8.44 -8.97 0.66
N SER A 42 7.84 -7.96 0.02
CA SER A 42 7.90 -6.56 0.41
C SER A 42 6.53 -5.93 0.70
N ALA A 43 5.46 -6.72 0.70
CA ALA A 43 4.12 -6.20 1.03
C ALA A 43 4.11 -5.60 2.44
N GLY A 44 3.70 -4.34 2.53
CA GLY A 44 3.79 -3.55 3.74
C GLY A 44 4.84 -2.44 3.71
N ASP A 45 5.76 -2.44 2.74
CA ASP A 45 6.63 -1.29 2.51
C ASP A 45 5.79 -0.10 2.01
N ILE A 46 6.21 1.11 2.36
CA ILE A 46 5.63 2.35 1.85
C ILE A 46 6.58 3.00 0.86
N TRP A 47 6.08 3.37 -0.31
CA TRP A 47 6.79 4.23 -1.25
C TRP A 47 6.14 5.60 -1.32
N ASN A 48 6.98 6.64 -1.22
CA ASN A 48 6.57 8.01 -1.44
C ASN A 48 6.77 8.38 -2.91
N ILE A 49 5.70 8.60 -3.64
CA ILE A 49 5.76 8.94 -5.05
C ILE A 49 5.54 10.43 -5.24
N GLU A 50 6.52 11.10 -5.85
CA GLU A 50 6.54 12.54 -6.12
C GLU A 50 6.38 13.40 -4.86
N ALA A 51 7.18 13.11 -3.82
CA ALA A 51 7.26 13.93 -2.62
C ALA A 51 5.88 14.22 -2.00
N PHE A 52 5.07 13.16 -1.85
CA PHE A 52 3.80 13.27 -1.13
C PHE A 52 4.07 13.65 0.33
N GLY A 53 3.33 14.62 0.86
CA GLY A 53 3.53 15.07 2.24
C GLY A 53 3.13 13.99 3.24
N MET A 54 4.11 13.42 3.93
CA MET A 54 3.92 12.46 5.00
C MET A 54 5.20 12.31 5.82
N GLU A 55 5.07 11.80 7.03
CA GLU A 55 6.15 11.44 7.92
C GLU A 55 6.19 9.93 8.11
N THR A 56 7.34 9.33 7.91
CA THR A 56 7.59 7.91 8.11
C THR A 56 8.78 7.72 9.05
N ALA A 57 8.96 6.51 9.59
CA ALA A 57 10.06 6.20 10.50
C ALA A 57 11.42 6.39 9.83
N PRO A 58 12.27 7.33 10.29
CA PRO A 58 13.54 7.64 9.62
C PRO A 58 14.53 6.48 9.65
N ASP A 59 14.52 5.67 10.69
CA ASP A 59 15.38 4.49 10.87
C ASP A 59 15.08 3.35 9.87
N ARG A 60 13.89 3.35 9.25
CA ARG A 60 13.46 2.38 8.25
C ARG A 60 13.32 2.97 6.85
N THR A 61 13.60 4.25 6.70
CA THR A 61 13.44 4.96 5.43
C THR A 61 14.78 5.13 4.73
N GLU A 62 14.83 4.65 3.48
CA GLU A 62 15.94 4.86 2.57
C GLU A 62 15.40 5.43 1.25
N GLY A 63 15.79 6.66 0.93
CA GLY A 63 15.21 7.36 -0.21
C GLY A 63 13.70 7.55 -0.07
N ARG A 64 12.95 7.01 -1.03
CA ARG A 64 11.48 7.09 -1.05
C ARG A 64 10.79 5.88 -0.42
N CYS A 65 11.54 4.89 0.02
CA CYS A 65 11.02 3.65 0.58
C CYS A 65 11.14 3.61 2.08
N THR A 66 10.06 3.34 2.78
CA THR A 66 10.04 3.02 4.20
C THR A 66 9.75 1.53 4.35
N LYS A 67 10.73 0.78 4.83
CA LYS A 67 10.63 -0.66 5.00
C LYS A 67 9.61 -1.04 6.08
N LYS A 68 8.95 -2.18 5.88
CA LYS A 68 8.01 -2.75 6.84
C LYS A 68 8.65 -3.05 8.19
N LEU A 69 7.82 -3.05 9.23
CA LEU A 69 8.24 -3.23 10.63
C LEU A 69 8.79 -4.62 10.96
N ALA A 70 8.20 -5.65 10.34
CA ALA A 70 8.49 -7.05 10.65
C ALA A 70 8.86 -7.83 9.39
N ALA A 71 9.30 -9.06 9.56
CA ALA A 71 9.46 -9.99 8.46
C ALA A 71 8.16 -10.12 7.66
N SER A 72 8.25 -10.48 6.39
CA SER A 72 7.08 -10.66 5.53
C SER A 72 6.04 -11.56 6.20
N SER A 73 4.80 -11.08 6.23
CA SER A 73 3.64 -11.83 6.70
C SER A 73 2.79 -12.38 5.54
N GLU A 74 3.34 -12.34 4.32
CA GLU A 74 2.69 -12.91 3.15
C GLU A 74 2.58 -14.43 3.29
N HIS A 75 1.47 -14.97 2.78
CA HIS A 75 1.31 -16.42 2.62
C HIS A 75 2.17 -16.94 1.47
N PRO A 76 2.42 -18.25 1.40
CA PRO A 76 3.17 -18.84 0.29
C PRO A 76 2.64 -18.42 -1.07
N LEU A 77 3.53 -18.37 -2.06
CA LEU A 77 3.20 -18.00 -3.43
C LEU A 77 1.98 -18.78 -3.96
N GLY A 78 1.09 -18.07 -4.62
CA GLY A 78 -0.16 -18.62 -5.15
C GLY A 78 -1.33 -18.60 -4.16
N GLU A 79 -1.08 -18.41 -2.87
CA GLU A 79 -2.14 -18.25 -1.89
C GLU A 79 -2.61 -16.80 -1.79
N TRP A 80 -3.86 -16.61 -1.39
CA TRP A 80 -4.45 -15.29 -1.22
C TRP A 80 -3.88 -14.58 0.01
N ASN A 81 -3.53 -13.31 -0.17
CA ASN A 81 -3.13 -12.40 0.89
C ASN A 81 -4.20 -11.34 1.10
N ARG A 82 -4.27 -10.79 2.31
CA ARG A 82 -5.18 -9.71 2.66
C ARG A 82 -4.41 -8.50 3.17
N TYR A 83 -4.57 -7.38 2.48
CA TYR A 83 -4.15 -6.07 2.92
C TYR A 83 -5.32 -5.36 3.58
N GLU A 84 -5.12 -4.84 4.78
CA GLU A 84 -6.00 -3.85 5.38
C GLU A 84 -5.25 -2.54 5.48
N ILE A 85 -5.75 -1.54 4.79
CA ILE A 85 -5.16 -0.21 4.72
C ILE A 85 -6.12 0.77 5.40
N VAL A 86 -5.70 1.35 6.52
CA VAL A 86 -6.47 2.36 7.24
C VAL A 86 -5.85 3.72 6.99
N LEU A 87 -6.63 4.63 6.42
CA LEU A 87 -6.24 6.02 6.20
C LEU A 87 -7.26 6.91 6.88
N ASN A 88 -6.90 7.41 8.05
CA ASN A 88 -7.77 8.21 8.91
C ASN A 88 -7.11 9.56 9.21
N GLY A 89 -7.63 10.62 8.61
CA GLY A 89 -7.01 11.93 8.67
C GLY A 89 -5.61 11.89 8.05
N GLY A 90 -4.61 12.22 8.83
CA GLY A 90 -3.20 12.15 8.45
C GLY A 90 -2.51 10.86 8.85
N ALA A 91 -3.21 9.88 9.44
CA ALA A 91 -2.61 8.63 9.89
C ALA A 91 -2.87 7.49 8.89
N LEU A 92 -1.81 6.79 8.51
CA LEU A 92 -1.85 5.60 7.66
C LEU A 92 -1.35 4.39 8.46
N ARG A 93 -2.07 3.28 8.35
CA ARG A 93 -1.63 1.97 8.86
C ARG A 93 -1.81 0.90 7.81
N LEU A 94 -0.76 0.11 7.61
CA LEU A 94 -0.73 -1.02 6.71
C LEU A 94 -0.65 -2.33 7.50
N THR A 95 -1.63 -3.20 7.28
CA THR A 95 -1.69 -4.52 7.92
C THR A 95 -1.76 -5.60 6.85
N VAL A 96 -0.84 -6.54 6.86
CA VAL A 96 -0.78 -7.66 5.90
C VAL A 96 -1.02 -8.96 6.65
N ASN A 97 -2.08 -9.66 6.29
CA ASN A 97 -2.48 -10.94 6.92
C ASN A 97 -2.53 -10.84 8.45
N GLY A 98 -3.10 -9.74 8.97
CA GLY A 98 -3.27 -9.51 10.40
C GLY A 98 -2.04 -8.96 11.13
N VAL A 99 -0.91 -8.78 10.46
CA VAL A 99 0.32 -8.21 11.03
C VAL A 99 0.47 -6.76 10.61
N ILE A 100 0.60 -5.85 11.57
CA ILE A 100 0.89 -4.44 11.27
C ILE A 100 2.30 -4.36 10.70
N GLN A 101 2.40 -3.91 9.46
CA GLN A 101 3.66 -3.86 8.74
C GLN A 101 4.22 -2.45 8.58
N ASN A 102 3.38 -1.43 8.59
CA ASN A 102 3.89 -0.06 8.49
C ASN A 102 2.89 0.98 8.98
N GLU A 103 3.42 2.16 9.27
CA GLU A 103 2.62 3.33 9.64
C GLU A 103 3.26 4.60 9.07
N ALA A 104 2.42 5.59 8.78
CA ALA A 104 2.85 6.93 8.45
C ALA A 104 1.92 7.94 9.10
N PHE A 105 2.43 9.16 9.31
CA PHE A 105 1.70 10.23 9.98
C PHE A 105 1.84 11.54 9.18
N GLY A 106 1.02 12.52 9.50
CA GLY A 106 1.07 13.80 8.80
C GLY A 106 0.81 13.68 7.29
N CYS A 107 0.15 12.63 6.85
CA CYS A 107 -0.20 12.44 5.45
C CYS A 107 -1.12 13.56 4.97
N GLU A 108 -0.78 14.18 3.86
CA GLU A 108 -1.61 15.22 3.26
C GLU A 108 -3.07 14.76 3.10
N ARG A 109 -4.00 15.61 3.52
CA ARG A 109 -5.43 15.36 3.39
C ARG A 109 -5.95 15.95 2.09
N VAL A 110 -5.64 15.28 1.01
CA VAL A 110 -6.11 15.68 -0.32
C VAL A 110 -7.06 14.63 -0.88
N PRO A 111 -8.10 15.04 -1.60
CA PRO A 111 -8.91 14.11 -2.36
C PRO A 111 -8.06 13.50 -3.46
N GLY A 112 -8.26 12.22 -3.74
CA GLY A 112 -7.51 11.53 -4.77
C GLY A 112 -8.05 10.15 -5.06
N ALA A 113 -7.60 9.55 -6.16
CA ALA A 113 -7.98 8.22 -6.57
C ALA A 113 -7.22 7.15 -5.78
N ILE A 114 -7.81 5.96 -5.73
CA ILE A 114 -7.13 4.71 -5.38
C ILE A 114 -6.78 4.02 -6.69
N VAL A 115 -5.53 3.63 -6.86
CA VAL A 115 -5.04 3.01 -8.08
C VAL A 115 -4.45 1.64 -7.76
N LEU A 116 -4.82 0.63 -8.52
CA LEU A 116 -4.21 -0.69 -8.46
C LEU A 116 -3.17 -0.79 -9.57
N GLN A 117 -1.98 -1.24 -9.21
CA GLN A 117 -0.84 -1.29 -10.10
C GLN A 117 -0.29 -2.70 -10.18
N SER A 118 -0.01 -3.15 -11.41
CA SER A 118 0.69 -4.40 -11.70
C SER A 118 1.92 -4.08 -12.55
N GLU A 119 3.07 -4.60 -12.13
CA GLU A 119 4.35 -4.32 -12.79
C GLU A 119 4.94 -5.59 -13.40
N GLY A 120 4.60 -5.86 -14.66
CA GLY A 120 5.23 -6.89 -15.48
C GLY A 120 5.00 -8.32 -15.06
N SER A 121 4.08 -8.60 -14.15
CA SER A 121 3.74 -9.95 -13.70
C SER A 121 2.24 -10.12 -13.57
N GLY A 122 1.75 -11.33 -13.82
CA GLY A 122 0.36 -11.67 -13.59
C GLY A 122 0.04 -11.60 -12.10
N MET A 123 -1.00 -10.85 -11.75
CA MET A 123 -1.55 -10.87 -10.40
C MET A 123 -3.07 -10.89 -10.46
N GLU A 124 -3.66 -11.38 -9.40
CA GLU A 124 -5.11 -11.47 -9.28
C GLU A 124 -5.59 -10.75 -8.04
N PHE A 125 -6.73 -10.09 -8.18
CA PHE A 125 -7.46 -9.48 -7.06
C PHE A 125 -8.79 -10.20 -6.90
N LYS A 126 -9.13 -10.57 -5.68
CA LYS A 126 -10.39 -11.26 -5.37
C LYS A 126 -11.39 -10.36 -4.70
N ARG A 127 -10.89 -9.42 -3.87
CA ARG A 127 -11.72 -8.51 -3.09
C ARG A 127 -11.05 -7.15 -3.03
N ILE A 128 -11.81 -6.11 -3.35
CA ILE A 128 -11.44 -4.72 -3.17
C ILE A 128 -12.64 -4.03 -2.54
N GLU A 129 -12.54 -3.71 -1.25
CA GLU A 129 -13.65 -3.16 -0.49
C GLU A 129 -13.22 -1.90 0.23
N LEU A 130 -13.96 -0.83 0.01
CA LEU A 130 -13.79 0.45 0.69
C LEU A 130 -14.90 0.64 1.71
N ARG A 131 -14.51 0.96 2.94
CA ARG A 131 -15.43 1.35 4.01
C ARG A 131 -15.09 2.74 4.50
N GLU A 132 -16.04 3.64 4.43
CA GLU A 132 -15.87 4.98 4.98
C GLU A 132 -15.80 4.96 6.50
N ILE A 133 -14.83 5.68 7.06
CA ILE A 133 -14.78 5.94 8.50
C ILE A 133 -15.67 7.15 8.79
N ARG A 134 -16.79 6.93 9.44
CA ARG A 134 -17.69 8.00 9.89
C ARG A 134 -17.23 8.52 11.25
N ARG A 135 -17.23 9.81 11.36
CA ARG A 135 -16.96 10.51 12.63
C ARG A 135 -18.25 10.81 13.36
#